data_5f128b5246a3aebbe1ffba157391a597
#
_entry.id   5f128b5246a3aebbe1ffba157391a597
#
_cell.length_a   1.000
_cell.length_b   1.000
_cell.length_c   1.000
_cell.angle_alpha   90.00
_cell.angle_beta   90.00
_cell.angle_gamma   90.00
#
_symmetry.space_group_name_H-M   'P 1'
#
loop_
_entity.id
_entity.type
_entity.pdbx_description
1 polymer ?
#
loop_
_entity_poly.entity_id
_entity_poly.type
_entity_poly.pdbx_seq_one_letter_code
_entity_poly.pdbx_strand_id
1 'polypeptide(L)'
;MKKSILMMVLGITMFISGCGNENVNTPDESQVIEGSESQTREELDDYMNSIKEQSDSIKDFIENDALTQMDMNEKSQELYELWDGALNDLWSELKSSLSEEDFSNLLDEQRVWIQEKESSVEEAGKEVEGGSMHPLVVNMEAAKITEERVYELYELLK
;
A
#
# COMPACT_ATOMS: atom_id res chain seq x y z
N MET A 1 0.21 -20.83 0.83
CA MET A 1 0.64 -21.09 -0.56
C MET A 1 1.16 -19.78 -1.10
N LYS A 2 2.46 -19.68 -1.36
CA LYS A 2 3.10 -18.44 -1.84
C LYS A 2 2.69 -18.21 -3.29
N LYS A 3 1.91 -17.16 -3.56
CA LYS A 3 1.70 -16.66 -4.93
C LYS A 3 2.83 -15.70 -5.24
N SER A 4 3.79 -16.14 -6.04
CA SER A 4 4.83 -15.30 -6.62
C SER A 4 4.18 -14.32 -7.60
N ILE A 5 4.31 -13.04 -7.34
CA ILE A 5 4.03 -12.00 -8.34
C ILE A 5 5.17 -12.04 -9.33
N LEU A 6 4.83 -12.42 -10.58
CA LEU A 6 5.75 -12.55 -11.70
C LEU A 6 6.07 -11.15 -12.23
N MET A 7 7.26 -10.64 -11.91
CA MET A 7 7.84 -9.47 -12.56
C MET A 7 8.08 -9.78 -14.04
N MET A 8 7.29 -9.16 -14.92
CA MET A 8 7.53 -9.18 -16.35
C MET A 8 8.58 -8.12 -16.69
N VAL A 9 9.85 -8.53 -16.73
CA VAL A 9 10.92 -7.71 -17.27
C VAL A 9 10.81 -7.76 -18.79
N LEU A 10 10.34 -6.68 -19.40
CA LEU A 10 10.35 -6.54 -20.86
C LEU A 10 11.78 -6.23 -21.32
N GLY A 11 12.44 -7.23 -21.89
CA GLY A 11 13.75 -7.09 -22.51
C GLY A 11 13.68 -6.23 -23.77
N ILE A 12 14.40 -5.11 -23.76
CA ILE A 12 14.64 -4.28 -24.95
C ILE A 12 15.67 -5.00 -25.80
N THR A 13 15.24 -5.58 -26.91
CA THR A 13 16.14 -6.05 -27.97
C THR A 13 16.49 -4.90 -28.90
N MET A 14 17.74 -4.46 -28.84
CA MET A 14 18.33 -3.57 -29.90
C MET A 14 18.47 -4.32 -31.21
N PHE A 15 17.77 -3.86 -32.23
CA PHE A 15 18.12 -4.16 -33.61
C PHE A 15 18.81 -2.93 -34.23
N ILE A 16 20.09 -3.09 -34.55
CA ILE A 16 20.83 -2.17 -35.41
C ILE A 16 20.96 -2.87 -36.76
N SER A 17 20.38 -2.35 -37.80
CA SER A 17 20.98 -2.30 -39.14
C SER A 17 20.03 -1.77 -40.21
N GLY A 18 20.51 -0.85 -41.03
CA GLY A 18 19.96 -0.61 -42.36
C GLY A 18 19.75 0.86 -42.72
N CYS A 19 20.67 1.43 -43.50
CA CYS A 19 20.51 2.71 -44.17
C CYS A 19 19.28 2.71 -45.09
N GLY A 20 18.44 3.75 -44.96
CA GLY A 20 17.36 4.07 -45.88
C GLY A 20 16.80 5.43 -45.52
N ASN A 21 16.97 6.39 -46.43
CA ASN A 21 16.53 7.78 -46.25
C ASN A 21 15.02 7.87 -46.44
N GLU A 22 14.28 7.95 -45.35
CA GLU A 22 12.88 8.36 -45.34
C GLU A 22 12.57 9.19 -44.08
N ASN A 23 11.79 10.25 -44.27
CA ASN A 23 11.32 11.19 -43.24
C ASN A 23 10.67 10.42 -42.07
N VAL A 24 11.44 10.16 -41.03
CA VAL A 24 10.89 9.65 -39.77
C VAL A 24 10.46 10.84 -38.92
N ASN A 25 9.15 11.04 -38.83
CA ASN A 25 8.57 11.76 -37.74
C ASN A 25 8.99 11.02 -36.43
N THR A 26 9.99 11.53 -35.74
CA THR A 26 10.31 11.11 -34.39
C THR A 26 9.08 11.41 -33.51
N PRO A 27 8.51 10.41 -32.82
CA PRO A 27 7.50 10.71 -31.80
C PRO A 27 8.13 11.67 -30.79
N ASP A 28 7.41 12.72 -30.43
CA ASP A 28 7.80 13.68 -29.41
C ASP A 28 8.09 12.92 -28.11
N GLU A 29 9.32 13.00 -27.63
CA GLU A 29 9.79 12.29 -26.43
C GLU A 29 8.94 12.64 -25.20
N SER A 30 8.31 13.81 -25.18
CA SER A 30 7.36 14.27 -24.16
C SER A 30 6.05 13.44 -24.13
N GLN A 31 5.55 12.97 -25.28
CA GLN A 31 4.31 12.17 -25.33
C GLN A 31 4.49 10.73 -24.81
N VAL A 32 5.69 10.17 -24.91
CA VAL A 32 6.00 8.82 -24.42
C VAL A 32 6.13 8.82 -22.90
N ILE A 33 6.67 9.89 -22.32
CA ILE A 33 6.83 10.05 -20.86
C ILE A 33 5.47 10.27 -20.20
N GLU A 34 4.61 11.15 -20.74
CA GLU A 34 3.25 11.40 -20.21
C GLU A 34 2.37 10.14 -20.24
N GLY A 35 2.49 9.30 -21.26
CA GLY A 35 1.75 8.04 -21.34
C GLY A 35 2.18 7.01 -20.31
N SER A 36 3.48 6.94 -19.99
CA SER A 36 4.03 6.03 -18.99
C SER A 36 3.64 6.44 -17.56
N GLU A 37 3.75 7.73 -17.22
CA GLU A 37 3.37 8.26 -15.91
C GLU A 37 1.86 8.12 -15.64
N SER A 38 1.02 8.36 -16.67
CA SER A 38 -0.43 8.18 -16.56
C SER A 38 -0.81 6.72 -16.31
N GLN A 39 -0.14 5.77 -16.96
CA GLN A 39 -0.41 4.35 -16.78
C GLN A 39 0.00 3.86 -15.39
N THR A 40 1.15 4.28 -14.90
CA THR A 40 1.65 3.94 -13.56
C THR A 40 0.72 4.49 -12.46
N ARG A 41 0.18 5.69 -12.66
CA ARG A 41 -0.78 6.30 -11.73
C ARG A 41 -2.12 5.56 -11.72
N GLU A 42 -2.65 5.17 -12.88
CA GLU A 42 -3.88 4.39 -12.98
C GLU A 42 -3.73 3.02 -12.28
N GLU A 43 -2.59 2.35 -12.44
CA GLU A 43 -2.28 1.09 -11.75
C GLU A 43 -2.22 1.25 -10.23
N LEU A 44 -1.66 2.37 -9.74
CA LEU A 44 -1.62 2.70 -8.31
C LEU A 44 -3.02 3.01 -7.74
N ASP A 45 -3.83 3.76 -8.49
CA ASP A 45 -5.21 4.08 -8.12
C ASP A 45 -6.06 2.80 -8.06
N ASP A 46 -5.92 1.90 -9.02
CA ASP A 46 -6.60 0.59 -9.06
C ASP A 46 -6.19 -0.29 -7.88
N TYR A 47 -4.90 -0.31 -7.54
CA TYR A 47 -4.39 -1.02 -6.37
C TYR A 47 -5.04 -0.50 -5.09
N MET A 48 -5.03 0.82 -4.86
CA MET A 48 -5.62 1.43 -3.67
C MET A 48 -7.14 1.22 -3.59
N ASN A 49 -7.84 1.28 -4.72
CA ASN A 49 -9.27 0.97 -4.78
C ASN A 49 -9.54 -0.50 -4.37
N SER A 50 -8.73 -1.44 -4.84
CA SER A 50 -8.84 -2.85 -4.46
C SER A 50 -8.62 -3.08 -2.97
N ILE A 51 -7.62 -2.44 -2.35
CA ILE A 51 -7.37 -2.50 -0.90
C ILE A 51 -8.57 -1.94 -0.13
N LYS A 52 -9.09 -0.78 -0.58
CA LYS A 52 -10.25 -0.15 0.04
C LYS A 52 -11.50 -1.05 -0.02
N GLU A 53 -11.80 -1.65 -1.16
CA GLU A 53 -12.95 -2.56 -1.33
C GLU A 53 -12.85 -3.78 -0.40
N GLN A 54 -11.66 -4.36 -0.26
CA GLN A 54 -11.41 -5.46 0.67
C GLN A 54 -11.60 -5.02 2.12
N SER A 55 -11.05 -3.85 2.49
CA SER A 55 -11.21 -3.26 3.82
C SER A 55 -12.67 -3.02 4.16
N ASP A 56 -13.44 -2.41 3.25
CA ASP A 56 -14.85 -2.12 3.43
C ASP A 56 -15.66 -3.43 3.61
N SER A 57 -15.32 -4.48 2.85
CA SER A 57 -15.96 -5.79 2.99
C SER A 57 -15.68 -6.45 4.35
N ILE A 58 -14.46 -6.35 4.87
CA ILE A 58 -14.11 -6.88 6.19
C ILE A 58 -14.82 -6.10 7.30
N LYS A 59 -14.85 -4.76 7.19
CA LYS A 59 -15.53 -3.88 8.15
C LYS A 59 -17.05 -4.17 8.18
N ASP A 60 -17.67 -4.30 7.01
CA ASP A 60 -19.10 -4.62 6.88
C ASP A 60 -19.42 -5.99 7.52
N PHE A 61 -18.55 -6.98 7.32
CA PHE A 61 -18.69 -8.29 7.94
C PHE A 61 -18.61 -8.24 9.47
N ILE A 62 -17.66 -7.46 10.03
CA ILE A 62 -17.53 -7.28 11.49
C ILE A 62 -18.76 -6.59 12.09
N GLU A 63 -19.34 -5.61 11.38
CA GLU A 63 -20.42 -4.77 11.90
C GLU A 63 -21.81 -5.42 11.77
N ASN A 64 -22.05 -6.18 10.70
CA ASN A 64 -23.40 -6.57 10.31
C ASN A 64 -23.68 -8.08 10.41
N ASP A 65 -22.68 -8.93 10.58
CA ASP A 65 -22.87 -10.37 10.72
C ASP A 65 -22.95 -10.82 12.21
N ALA A 66 -23.65 -11.94 12.44
CA ALA A 66 -23.80 -12.53 13.75
C ALA A 66 -22.54 -13.32 14.15
N LEU A 67 -21.46 -12.60 14.49
CA LEU A 67 -20.14 -13.15 14.77
C LEU A 67 -19.96 -13.58 16.22
N THR A 68 -19.15 -14.61 16.41
CA THR A 68 -18.57 -14.88 17.73
C THR A 68 -17.40 -13.91 18.01
N GLN A 69 -17.00 -13.77 19.28
CA GLN A 69 -15.83 -12.97 19.63
C GLN A 69 -14.55 -13.46 18.90
N MET A 70 -14.45 -14.77 18.66
CA MET A 70 -13.31 -15.35 17.94
C MET A 70 -13.29 -14.90 16.48
N ASP A 71 -14.45 -14.94 15.81
CA ASP A 71 -14.57 -14.48 14.42
C ASP A 71 -14.23 -13.00 14.29
N MET A 72 -14.71 -12.17 15.23
CA MET A 72 -14.37 -10.73 15.26
C MET A 72 -12.87 -10.49 15.46
N ASN A 73 -12.22 -11.25 16.33
CA ASN A 73 -10.78 -11.15 16.54
C ASN A 73 -9.99 -11.54 15.28
N GLU A 74 -10.41 -12.62 14.61
CA GLU A 74 -9.79 -13.08 13.35
C GLU A 74 -9.97 -12.05 12.23
N LYS A 75 -11.17 -11.50 12.07
CA LYS A 75 -11.46 -10.50 11.04
C LYS A 75 -10.78 -9.17 11.31
N SER A 76 -10.66 -8.75 12.55
CA SER A 76 -9.88 -7.55 12.88
C SER A 76 -8.39 -7.71 12.60
N GLN A 77 -7.84 -8.90 12.82
CA GLN A 77 -6.47 -9.21 12.43
C GLN A 77 -6.29 -9.18 10.90
N GLU A 78 -7.22 -9.79 10.15
CA GLU A 78 -7.23 -9.76 8.69
C GLU A 78 -7.25 -8.32 8.15
N LEU A 79 -8.05 -7.45 8.75
CA LEU A 79 -8.11 -6.03 8.40
C LEU A 79 -6.76 -5.31 8.63
N TYR A 80 -6.13 -5.56 9.79
CA TYR A 80 -4.83 -4.98 10.08
C TYR A 80 -3.76 -5.49 9.12
N GLU A 81 -3.71 -6.80 8.86
CA GLU A 81 -2.76 -7.42 7.94
C GLU A 81 -2.92 -6.90 6.50
N LEU A 82 -4.15 -6.59 6.07
CA LEU A 82 -4.43 -5.98 4.78
C LEU A 82 -3.76 -4.61 4.65
N TRP A 83 -3.96 -3.73 5.63
CA TRP A 83 -3.39 -2.38 5.61
C TRP A 83 -1.87 -2.38 5.85
N ASP A 84 -1.36 -3.27 6.70
CA ASP A 84 0.10 -3.43 6.91
C ASP A 84 0.78 -3.94 5.64
N GLY A 85 0.13 -4.82 4.89
CA GLY A 85 0.59 -5.26 3.56
C GLY A 85 0.66 -4.09 2.57
N ALA A 86 -0.41 -3.29 2.49
CA ALA A 86 -0.45 -2.11 1.62
C ALA A 86 0.62 -1.07 1.99
N LEU A 87 0.84 -0.83 3.28
CA LEU A 87 1.91 0.05 3.77
C LEU A 87 3.29 -0.41 3.29
N ASN A 88 3.58 -1.71 3.40
CA ASN A 88 4.86 -2.26 2.98
C ASN A 88 5.07 -2.20 1.45
N ASP A 89 4.00 -2.39 0.67
CA ASP A 89 4.04 -2.28 -0.79
C ASP A 89 4.35 -0.84 -1.22
N LEU A 90 3.61 0.17 -0.70
CA LEU A 90 3.87 1.58 -0.99
C LEU A 90 5.24 2.04 -0.48
N TRP A 91 5.68 1.54 0.68
CA TRP A 91 7.02 1.83 1.19
C TRP A 91 8.12 1.35 0.26
N SER A 92 7.95 0.17 -0.32
CA SER A 92 8.89 -0.38 -1.31
C SER A 92 8.94 0.47 -2.58
N GLU A 93 7.80 0.98 -3.03
CA GLU A 93 7.71 1.85 -4.20
C GLU A 93 8.35 3.22 -3.93
N LEU A 94 8.06 3.85 -2.79
CA LEU A 94 8.67 5.12 -2.38
C LEU A 94 10.19 5.00 -2.25
N LYS A 95 10.68 3.88 -1.74
CA LYS A 95 12.13 3.62 -1.65
C LYS A 95 12.81 3.57 -3.02
N SER A 96 12.10 3.16 -4.05
CA SER A 96 12.63 3.07 -5.42
C SER A 96 12.51 4.38 -6.19
N SER A 97 11.53 5.23 -5.87
CA SER A 97 11.18 6.44 -6.60
C SER A 97 11.76 7.72 -6.01
N LEU A 98 11.95 7.79 -4.68
CA LEU A 98 12.46 8.99 -4.01
C LEU A 98 13.98 9.13 -4.09
N SER A 99 14.46 10.38 -3.96
CA SER A 99 15.88 10.63 -3.75
C SER A 99 16.37 10.06 -2.41
N GLU A 100 17.69 9.81 -2.26
CA GLU A 100 18.25 9.33 -0.99
C GLU A 100 17.95 10.28 0.19
N GLU A 101 17.94 11.60 -0.06
CA GLU A 101 17.65 12.61 0.95
C GLU A 101 16.18 12.57 1.36
N ASP A 102 15.25 12.55 0.40
CA ASP A 102 13.80 12.51 0.66
C ASP A 102 13.42 11.21 1.36
N PHE A 103 13.95 10.08 0.90
CA PHE A 103 13.70 8.79 1.55
C PHE A 103 14.28 8.73 2.97
N SER A 104 15.44 9.36 3.22
CA SER A 104 16.00 9.46 4.58
C SER A 104 15.09 10.26 5.51
N ASN A 105 14.52 11.36 5.04
CA ASN A 105 13.57 12.16 5.81
C ASN A 105 12.29 11.36 6.10
N LEU A 106 11.74 10.71 5.09
CA LEU A 106 10.56 9.85 5.23
C LEU A 106 10.80 8.69 6.21
N LEU A 107 12.02 8.11 6.22
CA LEU A 107 12.41 7.06 7.17
C LEU A 107 12.39 7.56 8.62
N ASP A 108 12.83 8.77 8.87
CA ASP A 108 12.81 9.35 10.21
C ASP A 108 11.36 9.65 10.66
N GLU A 109 10.51 10.16 9.78
CA GLU A 109 9.07 10.29 10.02
C GLU A 109 8.41 8.95 10.32
N GLN A 110 8.74 7.91 9.56
CA GLN A 110 8.17 6.56 9.75
C GLN A 110 8.55 5.98 11.13
N ARG A 111 9.74 6.27 11.62
CA ARG A 111 10.15 5.82 12.97
C ARG A 111 9.34 6.49 14.07
N VAL A 112 9.03 7.77 13.93
CA VAL A 112 8.17 8.50 14.86
C VAL A 112 6.75 7.93 14.80
N TRP A 113 6.21 7.77 13.60
CA TRP A 113 4.88 7.20 13.39
C TRP A 113 4.72 5.79 14.00
N ILE A 114 5.74 4.93 13.89
CA ILE A 114 5.70 3.60 14.53
C ILE A 114 5.52 3.73 16.04
N GLN A 115 6.26 4.62 16.70
CA GLN A 115 6.16 4.83 18.14
C GLN A 115 4.78 5.37 18.55
N GLU A 116 4.23 6.29 17.78
CA GLU A 116 2.89 6.84 17.99
C GLU A 116 1.81 5.77 17.80
N LYS A 117 1.90 4.95 16.75
CA LYS A 117 1.01 3.80 16.52
C LYS A 117 1.06 2.83 17.69
N GLU A 118 2.25 2.40 18.11
CA GLU A 118 2.40 1.46 19.24
C GLU A 118 1.78 2.00 20.52
N SER A 119 2.02 3.29 20.82
CA SER A 119 1.44 3.94 22.01
C SER A 119 -0.08 4.03 21.95
N SER A 120 -0.66 4.36 20.79
CA SER A 120 -2.10 4.45 20.60
C SER A 120 -2.79 3.09 20.71
N VAL A 121 -2.18 2.06 20.11
CA VAL A 121 -2.68 0.67 20.20
C VAL A 121 -2.64 0.14 21.64
N GLU A 122 -1.56 0.41 22.37
CA GLU A 122 -1.45 0.06 23.79
C GLU A 122 -2.54 0.76 24.62
N GLU A 123 -2.73 2.07 24.39
CA GLU A 123 -3.76 2.84 25.11
C GLU A 123 -5.17 2.30 24.85
N ALA A 124 -5.50 2.01 23.58
CA ALA A 124 -6.79 1.44 23.19
C ALA A 124 -7.04 0.08 23.85
N GLY A 125 -6.01 -0.73 24.03
CA GLY A 125 -6.10 -2.06 24.66
C GLY A 125 -6.31 -2.06 26.17
N LYS A 126 -5.96 -0.97 26.88
CA LYS A 126 -5.92 -0.94 28.36
C LYS A 126 -7.25 -1.28 29.04
N GLU A 127 -8.36 -0.76 28.54
CA GLU A 127 -9.68 -0.97 29.14
C GLU A 127 -10.18 -2.43 29.01
N VAL A 128 -9.65 -3.16 28.05
CA VAL A 128 -10.04 -4.55 27.71
C VAL A 128 -8.92 -5.56 27.97
N GLU A 129 -7.86 -5.15 28.67
CA GLU A 129 -6.68 -5.97 28.94
C GLU A 129 -7.06 -7.30 29.63
N GLY A 130 -6.50 -8.40 29.10
CA GLY A 130 -6.79 -9.76 29.57
C GLY A 130 -8.18 -10.28 29.21
N GLY A 131 -9.04 -9.49 28.57
CA GLY A 131 -10.34 -9.90 28.07
C GLY A 131 -10.30 -10.49 26.66
N SER A 132 -11.37 -11.20 26.28
CA SER A 132 -11.50 -11.80 24.94
C SER A 132 -11.66 -10.75 23.83
N MET A 133 -12.02 -9.52 24.16
CA MET A 133 -12.13 -8.39 23.23
C MET A 133 -10.80 -7.69 22.94
N HIS A 134 -9.76 -7.96 23.74
CA HIS A 134 -8.49 -7.26 23.61
C HIS A 134 -7.91 -7.36 22.19
N PRO A 135 -7.83 -8.56 21.51
CA PRO A 135 -7.34 -8.64 20.14
C PRO A 135 -8.15 -7.81 19.14
N LEU A 136 -9.49 -7.83 19.28
CA LEU A 136 -10.36 -7.01 18.40
C LEU A 136 -10.02 -5.52 18.52
N VAL A 137 -9.95 -5.00 19.72
CA VAL A 137 -9.74 -3.56 19.96
C VAL A 137 -8.36 -3.11 19.47
N VAL A 138 -7.30 -3.84 19.79
CA VAL A 138 -5.94 -3.48 19.38
C VAL A 138 -5.73 -3.61 17.86
N ASN A 139 -6.31 -4.64 17.24
CA ASN A 139 -6.22 -4.81 15.79
C ASN A 139 -7.00 -3.74 15.02
N MET A 140 -8.20 -3.38 15.50
CA MET A 140 -9.00 -2.32 14.87
C MET A 140 -8.31 -0.96 14.96
N GLU A 141 -7.71 -0.62 16.10
CA GLU A 141 -6.94 0.63 16.24
C GLU A 141 -5.68 0.61 15.39
N ALA A 142 -4.94 -0.51 15.38
CA ALA A 142 -3.78 -0.68 14.51
C ALA A 142 -4.14 -0.56 13.03
N ALA A 143 -5.23 -1.19 12.59
CA ALA A 143 -5.72 -1.12 11.22
C ALA A 143 -6.07 0.32 10.83
N LYS A 144 -6.80 1.04 11.67
CA LYS A 144 -7.19 2.44 11.43
C LYS A 144 -5.98 3.36 11.25
N ILE A 145 -5.02 3.31 12.18
CA ILE A 145 -3.82 4.16 12.12
C ILE A 145 -2.96 3.79 10.90
N THR A 146 -2.91 2.50 10.55
CA THR A 146 -2.16 2.03 9.38
C THR A 146 -2.84 2.43 8.07
N GLU A 147 -4.18 2.37 8.00
CA GLU A 147 -4.98 2.88 6.88
C GLU A 147 -4.69 4.37 6.62
N GLU A 148 -4.71 5.20 7.66
CA GLU A 148 -4.39 6.64 7.57
C GLU A 148 -2.98 6.84 6.99
N ARG A 149 -1.99 6.10 7.48
CA ARG A 149 -0.61 6.18 6.99
C ARG A 149 -0.45 5.71 5.55
N VAL A 150 -1.16 4.67 5.14
CA VAL A 150 -1.17 4.19 3.76
C VAL A 150 -1.62 5.29 2.80
N TYR A 151 -2.69 6.02 3.14
CA TYR A 151 -3.14 7.15 2.33
C TYR A 151 -2.13 8.29 2.29
N GLU A 152 -1.43 8.59 3.39
CA GLU A 152 -0.34 9.58 3.38
C GLU A 152 0.80 9.17 2.43
N LEU A 153 1.24 7.91 2.48
CA LEU A 153 2.28 7.39 1.60
C LEU A 153 1.84 7.34 0.12
N TYR A 154 0.59 7.01 -0.13
CA TYR A 154 0.01 7.03 -1.46
C TYR A 154 0.01 8.42 -2.09
N GLU A 155 -0.28 9.47 -1.32
CA GLU A 155 -0.22 10.85 -1.82
C GLU A 155 1.21 11.29 -2.22
N LEU A 156 2.25 10.69 -1.64
CA LEU A 156 3.65 10.95 -2.02
C LEU A 156 4.05 10.30 -3.35
N LEU A 157 3.28 9.33 -3.84
CA LEU A 157 3.50 8.64 -5.11
C LEU A 157 2.71 9.27 -6.28
N LYS A 158 1.82 10.24 -6.01
CA LYS A 158 1.04 10.97 -7.04
C LYS A 158 1.82 12.09 -7.68
#